data_e2fbb0f7a520fcfc54eff2ced67da222
#
_entry.id   e2fbb0f7a520fcfc54eff2ced67da222
#
_cell.length_a   1.000
_cell.length_b   1.000
_cell.length_c   1.000
_cell.angle_alpha   90.00
_cell.angle_beta   90.00
_cell.angle_gamma   90.00
#
_symmetry.space_group_name_H-M   'P 1'
#
loop_
_entity.id
_entity.type
_entity.pdbx_description
1 polymer ?
#
loop_
_entity_poly.entity_id
_entity_poly.type
_entity_poly.pdbx_seq_one_letter_code
_entity_poly.pdbx_strand_id
1 'polypeptide(L)' 'MIIIIIIITITIIITIIVIVIITIITIAIIITIIITTIIEEEEEEDEEINENFEMED' A
#
# COMPACT_ATOMS: atom_id res chain seq x y z
N MET A 1 -8.82 24.90 34.27
CA MET A 1 -7.85 25.27 33.20
C MET A 1 -6.87 24.16 32.86
N ILE A 2 -6.20 23.62 33.89
CA ILE A 2 -5.21 22.61 33.67
C ILE A 2 -5.83 21.35 33.04
N ILE A 3 -7.00 20.96 33.55
CA ILE A 3 -7.68 19.77 33.06
C ILE A 3 -8.05 19.92 31.58
N ILE A 4 -8.52 21.10 31.22
CA ILE A 4 -8.92 21.37 29.84
C ILE A 4 -7.70 21.28 28.92
N ILE A 5 -6.59 21.84 29.35
CA ILE A 5 -5.34 21.80 28.56
C ILE A 5 -4.89 20.39 28.39
N ILE A 6 -4.97 19.55 29.41
CA ILE A 6 -4.57 18.15 29.33
C ILE A 6 -5.47 17.41 28.35
N ILE A 7 -6.78 17.63 28.40
CA ILE A 7 -7.71 16.96 27.49
C ILE A 7 -7.42 17.35 26.06
N ILE A 8 -7.19 18.62 25.80
CA ILE A 8 -6.91 19.10 24.45
C ILE A 8 -5.60 18.49 23.94
N THR A 9 -4.58 18.45 24.78
CA THR A 9 -3.29 17.89 24.41
C THR A 9 -3.40 16.42 24.06
N ILE A 10 -4.12 15.65 24.88
CA ILE A 10 -4.30 14.22 24.62
C ILE A 10 -5.08 14.02 23.33
N THR A 11 -6.10 14.81 23.09
CA THR A 11 -6.90 14.71 21.87
C THR A 11 -6.05 14.96 20.64
N ILE A 12 -5.18 15.97 20.69
CA ILE A 12 -4.31 16.29 19.57
C ILE A 12 -3.35 15.13 19.31
N ILE A 13 -2.77 14.57 20.35
CA ILE A 13 -1.82 13.47 20.22
C ILE A 13 -2.50 12.26 19.60
N ILE A 14 -3.69 11.91 20.08
CA ILE A 14 -4.43 10.77 19.54
C ILE A 14 -4.78 11.01 18.08
N THR A 15 -5.18 12.22 17.73
CA THR A 15 -5.51 12.54 16.33
C THR A 15 -4.29 12.35 15.42
N ILE A 16 -3.13 12.82 15.86
CA ILE A 16 -1.92 12.67 15.07
C ILE A 16 -1.57 11.21 14.89
N ILE A 17 -1.67 10.42 15.94
CA ILE A 17 -1.37 8.99 15.87
C ILE A 17 -2.31 8.31 14.90
N VAL A 18 -3.60 8.60 14.94
CA VAL A 18 -4.57 8.01 14.04
C VAL A 18 -4.26 8.37 12.59
N ILE A 19 -3.92 9.63 12.33
CA ILE A 19 -3.58 10.06 10.99
C ILE A 19 -2.35 9.33 10.47
N VAL A 20 -1.34 9.16 11.30
CA VAL A 20 -0.12 8.45 10.91
C VAL A 20 -0.45 6.99 10.57
N ILE A 21 -1.26 6.33 11.39
CA ILE A 21 -1.63 4.94 11.15
C ILE A 21 -2.39 4.81 9.84
N ILE A 22 -3.35 5.68 9.58
CA ILE A 22 -4.13 5.64 8.35
C ILE A 22 -3.23 5.86 7.14
N THR A 23 -2.28 6.78 7.25
CA THR A 23 -1.34 7.05 6.16
C THR A 23 -0.49 5.82 5.86
N ILE A 24 0.01 5.14 6.88
CA ILE A 24 0.83 3.95 6.69
C ILE A 24 0.02 2.85 6.02
N ILE A 25 -1.22 2.63 6.45
CA ILE A 25 -2.08 1.62 5.88
C ILE A 25 -2.37 1.94 4.41
N THR A 26 -2.64 3.18 4.09
CA THR A 26 -2.93 3.60 2.72
C THR A 26 -1.74 3.36 1.82
N ILE A 27 -0.54 3.71 2.28
CA ILE A 27 0.67 3.49 1.50
C ILE A 27 0.90 2.00 1.28
N ALA A 28 0.68 1.18 2.29
CA ALA A 28 0.85 -0.26 2.17
C ALA A 28 -0.10 -0.84 1.12
N ILE A 29 -1.34 -0.39 1.11
CA ILE A 29 -2.33 -0.85 0.14
C ILE A 29 -1.92 -0.46 -1.27
N ILE A 30 -1.46 0.77 -1.46
CA ILE A 30 -1.04 1.25 -2.78
C ILE A 30 0.15 0.44 -3.27
N ILE A 31 1.12 0.18 -2.42
CA ILE A 31 2.30 -0.60 -2.80
C ILE A 31 1.89 -2.03 -3.17
N THR A 32 0.98 -2.63 -2.42
CA THR A 32 0.51 -3.97 -2.70
C THR A 32 -0.18 -4.03 -4.07
N ILE A 33 -0.98 -3.04 -4.39
CA ILE A 33 -1.67 -3.00 -5.68
C ILE A 33 -0.66 -2.86 -6.82
N ILE A 34 0.35 -2.01 -6.65
CA ILE A 34 1.36 -1.81 -7.68
C ILE A 34 2.14 -3.10 -7.91
N ILE A 35 2.55 -3.77 -6.85
CA ILE A 35 3.32 -5.01 -6.96
C ILE A 35 2.48 -6.08 -7.64
N THR A 36 1.22 -6.20 -7.28
CA THR A 36 0.34 -7.19 -7.89
C THR A 36 0.17 -6.93 -9.38
N THR A 37 0.02 -5.68 -9.76
CA THR A 37 -0.12 -5.32 -11.16
C THR A 37 1.13 -5.66 -11.95
N ILE A 38 2.29 -5.38 -11.40
CA ILE A 38 3.56 -5.67 -12.07
C ILE A 38 3.73 -7.17 -12.25
N ILE A 39 3.42 -7.95 -11.23
CA ILE A 39 3.56 -9.39 -11.29
C ILE A 39 2.65 -9.98 -12.36
N GLU A 40 1.41 -9.50 -12.46
CA GLU A 40 0.49 -9.99 -13.48
C GLU A 40 1.01 -9.71 -14.88
N GLU A 41 1.57 -8.51 -15.09
CA GLU A 41 2.11 -8.19 -16.41
C GLU A 41 3.28 -9.08 -16.76
N GLU A 42 4.15 -9.36 -15.80
CA GLU A 42 5.30 -10.23 -16.07
C GLU A 42 4.84 -11.62 -16.41
N GLU A 43 3.84 -12.13 -15.74
CA GLU A 43 3.34 -13.47 -16.04
C GLU A 43 2.79 -13.55 -17.46
N GLU A 44 2.08 -12.53 -17.89
CA GLU A 44 1.55 -12.52 -19.24
C GLU A 44 2.67 -12.52 -20.27
N GLU A 45 3.70 -11.72 -20.04
CA GLU A 45 4.84 -11.68 -20.94
C GLU A 45 5.53 -13.03 -20.99
N ASP A 46 5.68 -13.65 -19.85
CA ASP A 46 6.31 -14.97 -19.80
C ASP A 46 5.52 -15.98 -20.62
N GLU A 47 4.20 -15.95 -20.48
CA GLU A 47 3.36 -16.87 -21.25
C GLU A 47 3.50 -16.64 -22.75
N GLU A 48 3.54 -15.37 -23.16
CA GLU A 48 3.71 -15.08 -24.58
C GLU A 48 5.04 -15.61 -25.09
N ILE A 49 6.10 -15.43 -24.34
CA ILE A 49 7.40 -15.91 -24.75
C ILE A 49 7.37 -17.42 -24.86
N ASN A 50 6.72 -18.11 -23.94
CA ASN A 50 6.62 -19.57 -24.00
C ASN A 50 5.88 -20.01 -25.24
N GLU A 51 4.80 -19.33 -25.58
CA GLU A 51 4.04 -19.71 -26.77
C GLU A 51 4.88 -19.55 -28.01
N ASN A 52 5.62 -18.46 -28.13
CA ASN A 52 6.49 -18.25 -29.26
C ASN A 52 7.54 -19.35 -29.35
N PHE A 53 8.09 -19.73 -28.22
CA PHE A 53 9.11 -20.76 -28.19
C PHE A 53 8.55 -22.08 -28.66
N GLU A 54 7.35 -22.44 -28.25
CA GLU A 54 6.71 -23.66 -28.66
C GLU A 54 6.46 -23.65 -30.16
N MET A 55 6.04 -22.53 -30.69
CA MET A 55 5.75 -22.43 -32.10
C MET A 55 7.01 -22.64 -32.95
N GLU A 56 8.12 -22.17 -32.46
CA GLU A 56 9.37 -22.36 -33.18
C GLU A 56 9.75 -23.82 -33.23
N ASP A 57 9.51 -24.50 -32.14
CA ASP A 57 9.80 -25.93 -32.09
C ASP A 57 8.87 -26.71 -32.98
#